data_d2349778b5375a233fc6af5a43f1775b
#
_entry.id   d2349778b5375a233fc6af5a43f1775b
#
_cell.length_a   1.000
_cell.length_b   1.000
_cell.length_c   1.000
_cell.angle_alpha   90.00
_cell.angle_beta   90.00
_cell.angle_gamma   90.00
#
_symmetry.space_group_name_H-M   'P 1'
#
loop_
_entity.id
_entity.type
_entity.pdbx_description
1 polymer ?
#
loop_
_entity_poly.entity_id
_entity_poly.type
_entity_poly.pdbx_seq_one_letter_code
_entity_poly.pdbx_strand_id
1 'polypeptide(L)'
;MKPESKFWKEWKKFTPNISWTRIENASSLGTPDLLGYNKNNTFFTVELKVTVSNTVRLSPHQISFHIRHPKNSFILIKSLAPRDSKLSEVKLYTGSQVLELAACGLKLDACSLGLAACRLKLEAL
;
A
#
# COMPACT_ATOMS: atom_id res chain seq x y z
N MET A 1 -8.69 17.92 -1.99
CA MET A 1 -7.47 17.07 -1.99
C MET A 1 -7.83 15.67 -2.49
N LYS A 2 -6.98 15.10 -3.31
CA LYS A 2 -7.19 13.73 -3.82
C LYS A 2 -7.15 12.71 -2.67
N PRO A 3 -7.98 11.66 -2.73
CA PRO A 3 -8.02 10.66 -1.65
C PRO A 3 -6.66 10.01 -1.33
N GLU A 4 -5.84 9.73 -2.32
CA GLU A 4 -4.52 9.14 -2.10
C GLU A 4 -3.56 10.11 -1.40
N SER A 5 -3.63 11.40 -1.74
CA SER A 5 -2.82 12.42 -1.07
C SER A 5 -3.23 12.60 0.38
N LYS A 6 -4.53 12.52 0.66
CA LYS A 6 -5.05 12.58 2.02
C LYS A 6 -4.61 11.35 2.82
N PHE A 7 -4.67 10.18 2.23
CA PHE A 7 -4.23 8.93 2.85
C PHE A 7 -2.73 8.97 3.13
N TRP A 8 -1.92 9.47 2.20
CA TRP A 8 -0.48 9.63 2.40
C TRP A 8 -0.17 10.49 3.63
N LYS A 9 -0.83 11.63 3.78
CA LYS A 9 -0.61 12.51 4.94
C LYS A 9 -0.98 11.84 6.26
N GLU A 10 -2.08 11.11 6.27
CA GLU A 10 -2.54 10.34 7.44
C GLU A 10 -1.54 9.25 7.79
N TRP A 11 -1.11 8.47 6.79
CA TRP A 11 -0.17 7.38 6.97
C TRP A 11 1.20 7.86 7.47
N LYS A 12 1.70 8.94 6.91
CA LYS A 12 2.97 9.54 7.31
C LYS A 12 2.96 9.93 8.79
N LYS A 13 1.90 10.56 9.25
CA LYS A 13 1.76 10.93 10.67
C LYS A 13 1.69 9.71 11.57
N PHE A 14 1.07 8.65 11.10
CA PHE A 14 0.85 7.44 11.89
C PHE A 14 2.12 6.58 12.00
N THR A 15 3.11 6.79 11.15
CA THR A 15 4.33 5.97 11.09
C THR A 15 5.59 6.81 11.33
N PRO A 16 5.75 7.41 12.53
CA PRO A 16 6.91 8.28 12.78
C PRO A 16 8.24 7.53 12.85
N ASN A 17 8.22 6.22 13.04
CA ASN A 17 9.43 5.38 13.12
C ASN A 17 9.92 4.88 11.76
N ILE A 18 9.23 5.23 10.69
CA ILE A 18 9.62 4.87 9.33
C ILE A 18 10.01 6.15 8.59
N SER A 19 11.20 6.14 7.98
CA SER A 19 11.62 7.23 7.12
C SER A 19 11.06 7.01 5.73
N TRP A 20 10.26 7.96 5.23
CA TRP A 20 9.60 7.85 3.95
C TRP A 20 10.24 8.78 2.91
N THR A 21 10.45 8.26 1.73
CA THR A 21 10.79 9.04 0.55
C THR A 21 9.67 8.85 -0.47
N ARG A 22 9.04 9.95 -0.86
CA ARG A 22 8.03 9.91 -1.90
C ARG A 22 8.72 9.86 -3.26
N ILE A 23 8.40 8.84 -4.04
CA ILE A 23 8.99 8.67 -5.36
C ILE A 23 8.11 9.38 -6.37
N GLU A 24 8.66 10.45 -6.95
CA GLU A 24 8.00 11.20 -8.01
C GLU A 24 8.79 10.98 -9.29
N ASN A 25 8.33 10.03 -10.11
CA ASN A 25 9.05 9.68 -11.32
C ASN A 25 8.08 9.56 -12.50
N ALA A 26 8.00 10.62 -13.29
CA ALA A 26 7.12 10.66 -14.45
C ALA A 26 7.60 9.75 -15.59
N SER A 27 8.86 9.32 -15.58
CA SER A 27 9.44 8.52 -16.65
C SER A 27 9.46 7.02 -16.38
N SER A 28 9.24 6.58 -15.14
CA SER A 28 9.22 5.16 -14.77
C SER A 28 7.81 4.72 -14.42
N LEU A 29 7.15 4.10 -15.38
CA LEU A 29 5.80 3.60 -15.19
C LEU A 29 5.79 2.41 -14.23
N GLY A 30 4.82 2.43 -13.30
CA GLY A 30 4.64 1.33 -12.36
C GLY A 30 5.52 1.38 -11.13
N THR A 31 6.41 2.36 -11.01
CA THR A 31 7.21 2.55 -9.80
C THR A 31 6.29 2.87 -8.61
N PRO A 32 6.47 2.22 -7.44
CA PRO A 32 5.66 2.50 -6.26
C PRO A 32 5.77 3.95 -5.79
N ASP A 33 4.76 4.40 -5.07
CA ASP A 33 4.68 5.79 -4.59
C ASP A 33 5.73 6.12 -3.54
N LEU A 34 6.07 5.15 -2.70
CA LEU A 34 6.87 5.38 -1.50
C LEU A 34 8.04 4.41 -1.39
N LEU A 35 9.17 4.94 -0.94
CA LEU A 35 10.28 4.14 -0.43
C LEU A 35 10.33 4.33 1.07
N GLY A 36 10.22 3.24 1.83
CA GLY A 36 10.32 3.25 3.28
C GLY A 36 11.65 2.70 3.77
N TYR A 37 12.08 3.20 4.91
CA TYR A 37 13.30 2.74 5.59
C TYR A 37 13.00 2.67 7.08
N ASN A 38 13.05 1.47 7.65
CA ASN A 38 12.70 1.28 9.06
C ASN A 38 13.92 1.31 9.98
N LYS A 39 13.69 1.18 11.28
CA LYS A 39 14.77 1.20 12.27
C LYS A 39 15.66 -0.05 12.25
N ASN A 40 15.23 -1.10 11.55
CA ASN A 40 16.04 -2.29 11.31
C ASN A 40 16.94 -2.16 10.09
N ASN A 41 17.01 -0.96 9.51
CA ASN A 41 17.81 -0.66 8.32
C ASN A 41 17.35 -1.46 7.09
N THR A 42 16.06 -1.72 7.00
CA THR A 42 15.46 -2.42 5.86
C THR A 42 14.72 -1.44 4.97
N PHE A 43 15.04 -1.44 3.68
CA PHE A 43 14.29 -0.73 2.66
C PHE A 43 13.14 -1.58 2.14
N PHE A 44 12.05 -0.91 1.85
CA PHE A 44 10.89 -1.54 1.22
C PHE A 44 10.11 -0.47 0.44
N THR A 45 9.27 -0.93 -0.48
CA THR A 45 8.43 -0.03 -1.27
C THR A 45 6.96 -0.21 -0.90
N VAL A 46 6.19 0.86 -1.02
CA VAL A 46 4.74 0.83 -0.78
C VAL A 46 4.02 1.57 -1.89
N GLU A 47 3.09 0.88 -2.53
CA GLU A 47 2.13 1.48 -3.45
C GLU A 47 0.87 1.82 -2.65
N LEU A 48 0.45 3.09 -2.72
CA LEU A 48 -0.77 3.53 -2.04
C LEU A 48 -1.96 3.43 -2.98
N LYS A 49 -3.06 2.88 -2.49
CA LYS A 49 -4.33 2.82 -3.21
C LYS A 49 -5.47 3.19 -2.28
N VAL A 50 -6.45 3.90 -2.81
CA VAL A 50 -7.71 4.17 -2.13
C VAL A 50 -8.83 3.68 -3.04
N THR A 51 -9.75 2.92 -2.50
CA THR A 51 -10.88 2.38 -3.26
C THR A 51 -12.18 2.53 -2.48
N VAL A 52 -13.29 2.66 -3.22
CA VAL A 52 -14.64 2.69 -2.64
C VAL A 52 -15.36 1.36 -2.84
N SER A 53 -14.72 0.41 -3.52
CA SER A 53 -15.29 -0.91 -3.84
C SER A 53 -14.30 -2.00 -3.45
N ASN A 54 -14.65 -3.25 -3.73
CA ASN A 54 -13.72 -4.38 -3.55
C ASN A 54 -12.67 -4.48 -4.65
N THR A 55 -12.85 -3.75 -5.75
CA THR A 55 -11.93 -3.80 -6.88
C THR A 55 -10.71 -2.93 -6.62
N VAL A 56 -9.54 -3.48 -6.84
CA VAL A 56 -8.27 -2.76 -6.76
C VAL A 56 -7.71 -2.63 -8.17
N ARG A 57 -7.57 -1.38 -8.62
CA ARG A 57 -7.08 -1.10 -9.98
C ARG A 57 -5.57 -0.95 -9.96
N LEU A 58 -4.90 -1.90 -10.58
CA LEU A 58 -3.45 -1.88 -10.77
C LEU A 58 -3.17 -1.84 -12.26
N SER A 59 -2.31 -0.92 -12.69
CA SER A 59 -1.89 -0.86 -14.09
C SER A 59 -1.00 -2.08 -14.41
N PRO A 60 -0.88 -2.46 -15.70
CA PRO A 60 0.04 -3.53 -16.10
C PRO A 60 1.48 -3.26 -15.65
N HIS A 61 1.90 -2.01 -15.62
CA HIS A 61 3.25 -1.63 -15.18
C HIS A 61 3.41 -1.82 -13.67
N GLN A 62 2.39 -1.51 -12.87
CA GLN A 62 2.41 -1.76 -11.43
C GLN A 62 2.45 -3.24 -11.12
N ILE A 63 1.67 -4.03 -11.83
CA ILE A 63 1.68 -5.50 -11.71
C ILE A 63 3.07 -6.05 -12.05
N SER A 64 3.64 -5.61 -13.17
CA SER A 64 4.97 -6.02 -13.59
C SER A 64 6.04 -5.69 -12.57
N PHE A 65 5.98 -4.49 -11.96
CA PHE A 65 6.92 -4.09 -10.92
C PHE A 65 6.91 -5.08 -9.75
N HIS A 66 5.73 -5.40 -9.24
CA HIS A 66 5.60 -6.28 -8.06
C HIS A 66 5.98 -7.73 -8.39
N ILE A 67 5.75 -8.18 -9.62
CA ILE A 67 6.20 -9.51 -10.06
C ILE A 67 7.73 -9.59 -10.06
N ARG A 68 8.40 -8.54 -10.54
CA ARG A 68 9.86 -8.48 -10.58
C ARG A 68 10.49 -8.24 -9.21
N HIS A 69 9.74 -7.64 -8.27
CA HIS A 69 10.22 -7.29 -6.93
C HIS A 69 9.26 -7.81 -5.86
N PRO A 70 9.14 -9.15 -5.69
CA PRO A 70 8.13 -9.71 -4.79
C PRO A 70 8.49 -9.56 -3.31
N LYS A 71 9.75 -9.33 -2.99
CA LYS A 71 10.20 -9.15 -1.59
C LYS A 71 10.33 -7.67 -1.26
N ASN A 72 9.95 -7.32 -0.03
CA ASN A 72 10.02 -5.95 0.48
C ASN A 72 9.30 -4.94 -0.43
N SER A 73 8.25 -5.40 -1.08
CA SER A 73 7.37 -4.59 -1.91
C SER A 73 5.94 -4.84 -1.46
N PHE A 74 5.21 -3.76 -1.20
CA PHE A 74 3.88 -3.83 -0.59
C PHE A 74 2.89 -2.94 -1.30
N ILE A 75 1.62 -3.28 -1.14
CA ILE A 75 0.50 -2.48 -1.62
C ILE A 75 -0.36 -2.20 -0.40
N LEU A 76 -0.48 -0.93 -0.04
CA LEU A 76 -1.28 -0.46 1.09
C LEU A 76 -2.56 0.15 0.57
N ILE A 77 -3.70 -0.41 0.96
CA ILE A 77 -4.99 -0.02 0.43
C ILE A 77 -5.88 0.49 1.54
N LYS A 78 -6.43 1.68 1.35
CA LYS A 78 -7.50 2.20 2.19
C LYS A 78 -8.82 1.99 1.45
N SER A 79 -9.72 1.21 2.06
CA SER A 79 -11.07 1.05 1.58
C SER A 79 -11.94 2.08 2.27
N LEU A 80 -12.55 2.97 1.50
CA LEU A 80 -13.50 3.93 2.04
C LEU A 80 -14.81 3.23 2.32
N ALA A 81 -15.31 3.42 3.53
CA ALA A 81 -16.55 2.79 3.96
C ALA A 81 -17.74 3.26 3.10
N PRO A 82 -18.75 2.41 2.86
CA PRO A 82 -20.02 2.85 2.32
C PRO A 82 -20.60 3.99 3.15
N ARG A 83 -21.53 4.76 2.57
CA ARG A 83 -22.09 5.97 3.20
C ARG A 83 -22.58 5.77 4.61
N ASP A 84 -23.12 4.61 4.93
CA ASP A 84 -23.71 4.24 6.21
C ASP A 84 -22.72 3.57 7.16
N SER A 85 -21.51 3.30 6.71
CA SER A 85 -20.47 2.67 7.52
C SER A 85 -19.53 3.73 8.08
N LYS A 86 -19.24 3.63 9.36
CA LYS A 86 -18.29 4.52 10.03
C LYS A 86 -16.84 4.02 9.96
N LEU A 87 -16.63 2.84 9.38
CA LEU A 87 -15.33 2.18 9.39
C LEU A 87 -14.72 2.15 8.00
N SER A 88 -13.59 2.80 7.83
CA SER A 88 -12.71 2.58 6.70
C SER A 88 -11.65 1.56 7.10
N GLU A 89 -11.35 0.62 6.23
CA GLU A 89 -10.34 -0.42 6.47
C GLU A 89 -9.05 -0.10 5.74
N VAL A 90 -7.93 -0.41 6.40
CA VAL A 90 -6.61 -0.36 5.78
C VAL A 90 -6.07 -1.77 5.72
N LYS A 91 -5.66 -2.19 4.53
CA LYS A 91 -5.14 -3.53 4.26
C LYS A 91 -3.77 -3.45 3.62
N LEU A 92 -2.87 -4.31 4.05
CA LEU A 92 -1.53 -4.43 3.48
C LEU A 92 -1.39 -5.75 2.75
N TYR A 93 -0.96 -5.68 1.50
CA TYR A 93 -0.66 -6.85 0.68
C TYR A 93 0.82 -6.86 0.32
N THR A 94 1.40 -8.05 0.17
CA THR A 94 2.77 -8.18 -0.33
C THR A 94 2.80 -8.10 -1.85
N GLY A 95 3.96 -7.74 -2.41
CA GLY A 95 4.14 -7.76 -3.85
C GLY A 95 3.89 -9.13 -4.48
N SER A 96 4.17 -10.21 -3.75
CA SER A 96 3.90 -11.56 -4.22
C SER A 96 2.42 -11.88 -4.41
N GLN A 97 1.53 -11.09 -3.81
CA GLN A 97 0.07 -11.24 -3.94
C GLN A 97 -0.52 -10.43 -5.08
N VAL A 98 0.29 -9.72 -5.87
CA VAL A 98 -0.21 -8.72 -6.82
C VAL A 98 -1.19 -9.29 -7.86
N LEU A 99 -0.92 -10.48 -8.41
CA LEU A 99 -1.80 -11.08 -9.40
C LEU A 99 -3.14 -11.50 -8.81
N GLU A 100 -3.12 -12.09 -7.62
CA GLU A 100 -4.35 -12.47 -6.93
C GLU A 100 -5.14 -11.23 -6.50
N LEU A 101 -4.45 -10.19 -6.05
CA LEU A 101 -5.08 -8.93 -5.67
C LEU A 101 -5.77 -8.28 -6.87
N ALA A 102 -5.12 -8.28 -8.03
CA ALA A 102 -5.71 -7.74 -9.26
C ALA A 102 -6.96 -8.52 -9.69
N ALA A 103 -6.98 -9.84 -9.47
CA ALA A 103 -8.09 -10.71 -9.84
C ALA A 103 -9.23 -10.70 -8.82
N CYS A 104 -8.90 -10.76 -7.53
CA CYS A 104 -9.88 -10.94 -6.44
C CYS A 104 -10.22 -9.65 -5.70
N GLY A 105 -9.39 -8.61 -5.82
CA GLY A 105 -9.57 -7.38 -5.08
C GLY A 105 -9.48 -7.59 -3.58
N LEU A 106 -10.25 -6.83 -2.81
CA LEU A 106 -10.23 -6.86 -1.35
C LEU A 106 -10.83 -8.13 -0.73
N LYS A 107 -11.34 -9.05 -1.55
CA LYS A 107 -11.73 -10.38 -1.09
C LYS A 107 -10.53 -11.25 -0.77
N LEU A 108 -9.38 -10.94 -1.34
CA LEU A 108 -8.13 -11.62 -1.01
C LEU A 108 -7.71 -11.28 0.42
N ASP A 109 -7.24 -12.28 1.16
CA ASP A 109 -6.75 -12.07 2.52
C ASP A 109 -5.47 -11.22 2.51
N ALA A 110 -5.48 -10.14 3.28
CA ALA A 110 -4.33 -9.27 3.44
C ALA A 110 -3.30 -9.88 4.40
N CYS A 111 -2.03 -9.50 4.24
CA CYS A 111 -1.00 -9.93 5.19
C CYS A 111 -1.12 -9.18 6.52
N SER A 112 -1.71 -7.99 6.52
CA SER A 112 -2.04 -7.24 7.73
C SER A 112 -3.32 -6.45 7.51
N LEU A 113 -4.13 -6.36 8.54
CA LEU A 113 -5.42 -5.72 8.52
C LEU A 113 -5.49 -4.65 9.61
N GLY A 114 -5.85 -3.43 9.22
CA GLY A 114 -5.94 -2.30 10.13
C GLY A 114 -4.65 -1.49 10.17
N LEU A 115 -4.81 -0.21 10.50
CA LEU A 115 -3.72 0.78 10.43
C LEU A 115 -2.55 0.40 11.35
N ALA A 116 -2.84 0.01 12.59
CA ALA A 116 -1.82 -0.35 13.56
C ALA A 116 -1.06 -1.63 13.16
N ALA A 117 -1.77 -2.66 12.68
CA ALA A 117 -1.15 -3.91 12.26
C ALA A 117 -0.26 -3.71 11.04
N CYS A 118 -0.70 -2.89 10.09
CA CYS A 118 0.11 -2.56 8.90
C CYS A 118 1.39 -1.84 9.29
N ARG A 119 1.30 -0.87 10.22
CA ARG A 119 2.48 -0.18 10.74
C ARG A 119 3.46 -1.14 11.39
N LEU A 120 2.98 -2.01 12.29
CA LEU A 120 3.83 -2.95 13.00
C LEU A 120 4.51 -3.93 12.05
N LYS A 121 3.82 -4.37 11.01
CA LYS A 121 4.39 -5.26 10.00
C LYS A 121 5.58 -4.62 9.30
N LEU A 122 5.45 -3.36 8.89
CA LEU A 122 6.51 -2.66 8.18
C LEU A 122 7.66 -2.27 9.12
N GLU A 123 7.37 -1.94 10.38
CA GLU A 123 8.42 -1.66 11.36
C GLU A 123 9.23 -2.91 11.70
N ALA A 124 8.66 -4.09 11.58
CA ALA A 124 9.29 -5.35 11.93
C ALA A 124 10.14 -6.00 10.81
N LEU A 125 10.12 -5.41 9.61
CA LEU A 125 10.89 -5.96 8.48
C LEU A 125 12.40 -5.99 8.73
#